data_43331431730604d28ddf4d6321b85e7a
#
_entry.id   43331431730604d28ddf4d6321b85e7a
#
_cell.length_a   1.000
_cell.length_b   1.000
_cell.length_c   1.000
_cell.angle_alpha   90.00
_cell.angle_beta   90.00
_cell.angle_gamma   90.00
#
_symmetry.space_group_name_H-M   'P 1'
#
loop_
_entity.id
_entity.type
_entity.pdbx_description
1 polymer ?
#
loop_
_entity_poly.entity_id
_entity_poly.type
_entity_poly.pdbx_seq_one_letter_code
_entity_poly.pdbx_strand_id
1 'polypeptide(L)'
;MLVVHVSVRVTPESVDAFAAATRENARHSVREPGVVRFDVVQQADDPTRFLLMEIYRTADDPARHKATAHYAAWRDAVEPMMAEPRRSVKYQELFPEPARWEMPERVR
;
A
#
# COMPACT_ATOMS: atom_id res chain seq x y z
N MET A 1 -4.35 2.39 -15.81
CA MET A 1 -3.83 1.95 -14.50
C MET A 1 -4.90 2.06 -13.45
N LEU A 2 -4.72 1.39 -12.35
CA LEU A 2 -5.62 1.49 -11.20
C LEU A 2 -4.82 1.97 -10.00
N VAL A 3 -5.31 3.02 -9.35
CA VAL A 3 -4.69 3.57 -8.14
C VAL A 3 -5.59 3.23 -6.96
N VAL A 4 -5.02 2.64 -5.91
CA VAL A 4 -5.78 2.26 -4.72
C VAL A 4 -5.18 2.96 -3.52
N HIS A 5 -6.01 3.67 -2.77
CA HIS A 5 -5.61 4.27 -1.50
C HIS A 5 -6.23 3.46 -0.37
N VAL A 6 -5.39 2.98 0.54
CA VAL A 6 -5.86 2.26 1.72
C VAL A 6 -5.56 3.13 2.94
N SER A 7 -6.62 3.61 3.58
CA SER A 7 -6.51 4.43 4.79
C SER A 7 -6.57 3.54 6.02
N VAL A 8 -5.59 3.70 6.90
CA VAL A 8 -5.45 2.86 8.09
C VAL A 8 -5.29 3.74 9.33
N ARG A 9 -5.97 3.36 10.39
CA ARG A 9 -5.72 3.93 11.71
C ARG A 9 -5.43 2.79 12.68
N VAL A 10 -4.29 2.87 13.36
CA VAL A 10 -3.88 1.84 14.31
C VAL A 10 -3.98 2.36 15.73
N THR A 11 -3.97 1.43 16.70
CA THR A 11 -3.90 1.83 18.10
C THR A 11 -2.54 2.49 18.38
N PRO A 12 -2.46 3.44 19.33
CA PRO A 12 -1.21 4.16 19.58
C PRO A 12 -0.02 3.25 19.86
N GLU A 13 -0.24 2.16 20.58
CA GLU A 13 0.82 1.23 20.92
C GLU A 13 1.28 0.37 19.74
N SER A 14 0.54 0.37 18.64
CA SER A 14 0.86 -0.46 17.48
C SER A 14 1.58 0.28 16.35
N VAL A 15 1.84 1.58 16.52
CA VAL A 15 2.39 2.42 15.45
C VAL A 15 3.69 1.84 14.87
N ASP A 16 4.65 1.53 15.72
CA ASP A 16 5.95 1.03 15.25
C ASP A 16 5.84 -0.35 14.63
N ALA A 17 5.04 -1.23 15.23
CA ALA A 17 4.85 -2.58 14.70
C ALA A 17 4.13 -2.54 13.35
N PHE A 18 3.14 -1.67 13.20
CA PHE A 18 2.45 -1.50 11.92
C PHE A 18 3.40 -0.99 10.85
N ALA A 19 4.21 0.01 11.19
CA ALA A 19 5.17 0.57 10.24
C ALA A 19 6.14 -0.49 9.77
N ALA A 20 6.66 -1.33 10.68
CA ALA A 20 7.61 -2.38 10.33
C ALA A 20 6.98 -3.43 9.43
N ALA A 21 5.79 -3.92 9.79
CA ALA A 21 5.08 -4.93 9.00
C ALA A 21 4.74 -4.41 7.62
N THR A 22 4.35 -3.14 7.53
CA THR A 22 3.91 -2.53 6.27
C THR A 22 5.10 -2.25 5.35
N ARG A 23 6.25 -1.84 5.90
CA ARG A 23 7.47 -1.71 5.09
C ARG A 23 7.87 -3.05 4.49
N GLU A 24 7.75 -4.11 5.26
CA GLU A 24 8.11 -5.45 4.76
C GLU A 24 7.18 -5.88 3.63
N ASN A 25 5.86 -5.68 3.81
CA ASN A 25 4.90 -5.97 2.75
C ASN A 25 5.20 -5.14 1.50
N ALA A 26 5.50 -3.86 1.67
CA ALA A 26 5.81 -2.98 0.55
C ALA A 26 7.04 -3.44 -0.22
N ARG A 27 8.09 -3.90 0.47
CA ARG A 27 9.31 -4.40 -0.18
C ARG A 27 9.03 -5.57 -1.10
N HIS A 28 8.15 -6.47 -0.69
CA HIS A 28 7.75 -7.60 -1.51
C HIS A 28 6.79 -7.18 -2.61
N SER A 29 5.87 -6.29 -2.30
CA SER A 29 4.83 -5.87 -3.24
C SER A 29 5.41 -5.19 -4.47
N VAL A 30 6.45 -4.37 -4.31
CA VAL A 30 7.06 -3.68 -5.46
C VAL A 30 7.74 -4.62 -6.44
N ARG A 31 7.95 -5.88 -6.06
CA ARG A 31 8.52 -6.90 -6.95
C ARG A 31 7.46 -7.62 -7.75
N GLU A 32 6.18 -7.46 -7.44
CA GLU A 32 5.11 -8.09 -8.20
C GLU A 32 4.99 -7.44 -9.57
N PRO A 33 4.87 -8.24 -10.64
CA PRO A 33 4.82 -7.67 -12.00
C PRO A 33 3.67 -6.69 -12.22
N GLY A 34 2.55 -6.89 -11.53
CA GLY A 34 1.39 -6.03 -11.68
C GLY A 34 1.43 -4.75 -10.84
N VAL A 35 2.40 -4.62 -9.94
CA VAL A 35 2.52 -3.45 -9.07
C VAL A 35 3.49 -2.47 -9.70
N VAL A 36 2.99 -1.30 -10.07
CA VAL A 36 3.81 -0.22 -10.63
C VAL A 36 4.51 0.53 -9.52
N ARG A 37 3.78 0.76 -8.42
CA ARG A 37 4.30 1.54 -7.31
C ARG A 37 3.54 1.18 -6.04
N PHE A 38 4.22 1.25 -4.91
CA PHE A 38 3.62 0.97 -3.62
C PHE A 38 4.25 1.91 -2.60
N ASP A 39 3.53 2.96 -2.23
CA ASP A 39 4.01 3.98 -1.31
C ASP A 39 3.29 3.86 0.03
N VAL A 40 4.01 4.12 1.10
CA VAL A 40 3.44 4.13 2.45
C VAL A 40 3.80 5.46 3.09
N VAL A 41 2.80 6.20 3.54
CA VAL A 41 3.03 7.46 4.23
C VAL A 41 2.28 7.46 5.56
N GLN A 42 2.82 8.22 6.50
CA GLN A 42 2.24 8.40 7.82
C GLN A 42 1.80 9.85 7.95
N GLN A 43 0.62 10.07 8.53
CA GLN A 43 0.10 11.42 8.67
C GLN A 43 1.00 12.22 9.61
N ALA A 44 1.39 13.41 9.18
CA ALA A 44 2.40 14.20 9.89
C ALA A 44 1.96 14.65 11.30
N ASP A 45 0.66 14.94 11.45
CA ASP A 45 0.12 15.43 12.72
C ASP A 45 -0.67 14.37 13.50
N ASP A 46 -0.67 13.12 13.01
CA ASP A 46 -1.31 12.02 13.72
C ASP A 46 -0.60 10.71 13.37
N PRO A 47 0.38 10.28 14.17
CA PRO A 47 1.18 9.10 13.84
C PRO A 47 0.41 7.78 13.83
N THR A 48 -0.84 7.75 14.30
CA THR A 48 -1.66 6.54 14.24
C THR A 48 -2.30 6.33 12.89
N ARG A 49 -2.21 7.31 11.97
CA ARG A 49 -2.85 7.26 10.67
C ARG A 49 -1.82 7.10 9.57
N PHE A 50 -2.11 6.12 8.69
CA PHE A 50 -1.26 5.78 7.56
C PHE A 50 -2.08 5.75 6.29
N LEU A 51 -1.42 5.98 5.16
CA LEU A 51 -2.02 5.84 3.85
C LEU A 51 -1.09 4.97 3.00
N LEU A 52 -1.65 3.90 2.45
CA LEU A 52 -0.95 3.07 1.48
C LEU A 52 -1.45 3.47 0.10
N MET A 53 -0.53 3.84 -0.81
CA MET A 53 -0.85 4.25 -2.16
C MET A 53 -0.30 3.19 -3.11
N GLU A 54 -1.21 2.39 -3.66
CA GLU A 54 -0.86 1.24 -4.48
C GLU A 54 -1.28 1.53 -5.92
N ILE A 55 -0.36 1.36 -6.85
CA ILE A 55 -0.62 1.59 -8.26
C ILE A 55 -0.41 0.28 -9.01
N TYR A 56 -1.45 -0.17 -9.69
CA TYR A 56 -1.48 -1.44 -10.42
C TYR A 56 -1.60 -1.19 -11.91
N ARG A 57 -1.02 -2.10 -12.71
CA ARG A 57 -1.07 -1.99 -14.17
C ARG A 57 -2.46 -2.22 -14.69
N THR A 58 -3.19 -3.18 -14.12
CA THR A 58 -4.53 -3.54 -14.58
C THR A 58 -5.47 -3.74 -13.40
N ALA A 59 -6.77 -3.77 -13.69
CA ALA A 59 -7.80 -3.99 -12.68
C ALA A 59 -7.75 -5.39 -12.05
N ASP A 60 -7.04 -6.34 -12.69
CA ASP A 60 -6.93 -7.71 -12.17
C ASP A 60 -5.78 -7.86 -11.18
N ASP A 61 -4.85 -6.92 -11.15
CA ASP A 61 -3.65 -7.03 -10.33
C ASP A 61 -3.89 -6.94 -8.82
N PRO A 62 -4.87 -6.17 -8.31
CA PRO A 62 -5.16 -6.21 -6.88
C PRO A 62 -5.52 -7.60 -6.36
N ALA A 63 -6.24 -8.39 -7.15
CA ALA A 63 -6.58 -9.76 -6.75
C ALA A 63 -5.32 -10.63 -6.70
N ARG A 64 -4.41 -10.45 -7.65
CA ARG A 64 -3.13 -11.17 -7.65
C ARG A 64 -2.28 -10.80 -6.43
N HIS A 65 -2.24 -9.51 -6.10
CA HIS A 65 -1.54 -9.02 -4.92
C HIS A 65 -2.08 -9.69 -3.65
N LYS A 66 -3.40 -9.75 -3.52
CA LYS A 66 -4.03 -10.33 -2.34
C LYS A 66 -3.86 -11.84 -2.24
N ALA A 67 -3.46 -12.48 -3.33
CA ALA A 67 -3.19 -13.92 -3.34
C ALA A 67 -1.76 -14.26 -2.93
N THR A 68 -0.90 -13.26 -2.68
CA THR A 68 0.49 -13.50 -2.33
C THR A 68 0.65 -13.87 -0.86
N ALA A 69 1.74 -14.59 -0.57
CA ALA A 69 2.07 -14.97 0.79
C ALA A 69 2.38 -13.73 1.65
N HIS A 70 3.07 -12.73 1.07
CA HIS A 70 3.41 -11.53 1.84
C HIS A 70 2.19 -10.70 2.19
N TYR A 71 1.18 -10.65 1.31
CA TYR A 71 -0.06 -9.97 1.66
C TYR A 71 -0.77 -10.68 2.81
N ALA A 72 -0.88 -12.02 2.75
CA ALA A 72 -1.53 -12.79 3.80
C ALA A 72 -0.83 -12.59 5.14
N ALA A 73 0.50 -12.61 5.14
CA ALA A 73 1.28 -12.39 6.36
C ALA A 73 1.04 -10.99 6.93
N TRP A 74 1.03 -9.98 6.06
CA TRP A 74 0.75 -8.61 6.47
C TRP A 74 -0.66 -8.48 7.06
N ARG A 75 -1.65 -8.99 6.33
CA ARG A 75 -3.06 -8.91 6.76
C ARG A 75 -3.23 -9.52 8.15
N ASP A 76 -2.65 -10.69 8.38
CA ASP A 76 -2.81 -11.38 9.66
C ASP A 76 -2.07 -10.65 10.78
N ALA A 77 -0.91 -10.10 10.48
CA ALA A 77 -0.12 -9.39 11.49
C ALA A 77 -0.79 -8.08 11.91
N VAL A 78 -1.37 -7.33 10.95
CA VAL A 78 -1.87 -5.99 11.25
C VAL A 78 -3.32 -5.96 11.72
N GLU A 79 -4.08 -7.04 11.51
CA GLU A 79 -5.49 -7.07 11.89
C GLU A 79 -5.72 -6.68 13.35
N PRO A 80 -4.97 -7.23 14.33
CA PRO A 80 -5.16 -6.84 15.73
C PRO A 80 -4.68 -5.43 16.06
N MET A 81 -3.98 -4.76 15.15
CA MET A 81 -3.47 -3.41 15.37
C MET A 81 -4.48 -2.32 14.99
N MET A 82 -5.55 -2.68 14.29
CA MET A 82 -6.51 -1.72 13.75
C MET A 82 -7.31 -1.05 14.86
N ALA A 83 -7.35 0.29 14.88
CA ALA A 83 -8.21 1.05 15.76
C ALA A 83 -9.62 1.16 15.19
N GLU A 84 -9.73 1.00 13.86
CA GLU A 84 -10.98 1.02 13.11
C GLU A 84 -10.75 0.24 11.82
N PRO A 85 -11.82 -0.22 11.14
CA PRO A 85 -11.63 -0.96 9.87
C PRO A 85 -10.91 -0.08 8.85
N ARG A 86 -9.92 -0.67 8.17
CA ARG A 86 -9.24 0.06 7.10
C ARG A 86 -10.15 0.24 5.90
N ARG A 87 -9.96 1.32 5.17
CA ARG A 87 -10.82 1.69 4.05
C ARG A 87 -10.01 1.78 2.77
N SER A 88 -10.57 1.22 1.72
CA SER A 88 -9.93 1.20 0.41
C SER A 88 -10.77 2.00 -0.57
N VAL A 89 -10.12 2.90 -1.32
CA VAL A 89 -10.77 3.70 -2.37
C VAL A 89 -9.97 3.52 -3.64
N LYS A 90 -10.67 3.23 -4.73
CA LYS A 90 -10.05 3.04 -6.04
C LYS A 90 -10.17 4.31 -6.85
N TYR A 91 -9.07 4.65 -7.55
CA TYR A 91 -9.00 5.81 -8.43
C TYR A 91 -8.48 5.37 -9.78
N GLN A 92 -8.86 6.08 -10.81
CA GLN A 92 -8.32 5.92 -12.14
C GLN A 92 -7.38 7.07 -12.40
N GLU A 93 -6.23 6.81 -13.01
CA GLU A 93 -5.28 7.88 -13.28
C GLU A 93 -5.88 8.89 -14.29
N LEU A 94 -5.52 10.14 -14.11
CA LEU A 94 -5.93 11.21 -14.99
C LEU A 94 -4.73 11.95 -15.53
N PHE A 95 -3.74 12.16 -14.68
CA PHE A 95 -2.49 12.82 -15.00
C PHE A 95 -1.47 12.37 -13.92
N PRO A 96 -0.22 12.09 -14.26
CA PRO A 96 0.42 12.18 -15.60
C PRO A 96 0.02 11.02 -16.52
N GLU A 97 0.56 11.01 -17.73
CA GLU A 97 0.37 9.92 -18.68
C GLU A 97 0.92 8.63 -18.10
N PRO A 98 0.39 7.46 -18.53
CA PRO A 98 0.79 6.17 -17.96
C PRO A 98 2.30 5.93 -17.90
N ALA A 99 3.04 6.36 -18.92
CA ALA A 99 4.49 6.16 -18.94
C ALA A 99 5.19 6.88 -17.79
N ARG A 100 4.63 7.97 -17.31
CA ARG A 100 5.23 8.74 -16.22
C ARG A 100 5.02 8.10 -14.87
N TRP A 101 3.96 7.31 -14.71
CA TRP A 101 3.72 6.58 -13.48
C TRP A 101 4.79 5.52 -13.24
N GLU A 102 5.40 5.03 -14.31
CA GLU A 102 6.43 4.00 -14.24
C GLU A 102 7.84 4.59 -14.26
N MET A 103 8.02 5.75 -13.64
CA MET A 103 9.33 6.38 -13.58
C MET A 103 10.38 5.41 -13.08
N PRO A 104 11.48 5.31 -13.81
CA PRO A 104 12.54 4.37 -13.45
C PRO A 104 13.20 4.77 -12.14
N GLU A 105 13.45 3.78 -11.33
CA GLU A 105 14.14 3.96 -10.06
C GLU A 105 15.51 4.57 -10.20
N ARG A 106 16.24 4.16 -11.22
CA ARG A 106 17.60 4.63 -11.40
C ARG A 106 17.69 6.10 -11.77
N VAL A 107 16.59 6.75 -11.94
CA VAL A 107 16.60 8.20 -12.15
C VAL A 107 17.18 8.91 -10.95
N ARG A 108 17.08 8.30 -9.79
CA ARG A 108 17.64 8.89 -8.59
C ARG A 108 19.13 8.85 -8.53
#